data_0fe9ee43b7a1a16704752a3e9f9884a1
#
_entry.id   0fe9ee43b7a1a16704752a3e9f9884a1
#
_cell.length_a   1.000
_cell.length_b   1.000
_cell.length_c   1.000
_cell.angle_alpha   90.00
_cell.angle_beta   90.00
_cell.angle_gamma   90.00
#
_symmetry.space_group_name_H-M   'P 1'
#
loop_
_entity.id
_entity.type
_entity.pdbx_description
1 polymer ?
#
loop_
_entity_poly.entity_id
_entity_poly.type
_entity_poly.pdbx_seq_one_letter_code
_entity_poly.pdbx_strand_id
1 'polypeptide(L)'
;HGGITQHIGAYQVTVDMEGKDRPITFIDTPGHEAFTAMRARGAKVTDIAILVVAADDGVMPQTVEAINHAQAADVPIVVAVNKVDKEDANPDKIRSQLTEYNLVAEEYGGDVMFVDVSAKQRTGISDLLEAVLLTADAALDLEANPDTEARGVAIEANLDRGRGAVATMLVQRGTLRVGDALVVGSASGRVRAMFDEYGKDVQEAGPSRPVQVIGLTSVPRAGDSFLVASDDRTARQIADKREAAERAALLAKRRKRVTLEDFDKVLKEGEVDTLNLVIKGDVSGAVEALEDSLLRIDVGDEVALRIIHRGVGAITQNDVNLATVDNAVIIGFNVRPAERVAEMADAEGVEIKYYSVIYAAIDDIEAALKGMLKPIYEEVALGTAEIRQVFRSGKFGNIAGSIVRDGIIRRGSKARLVRDGVVVAPDLEIASLRREKDDVTEVREGYECGITLGFKDIAEGDIIETWEMKEKARD
;
A
#
# COMPACT_ATOMS: atom_id res chain seq x y z
N HIS A 1 8.35 -11.62 -14.19
CA HIS A 1 7.62 -10.41 -14.49
C HIS A 1 8.50 -9.18 -14.33
N GLY A 2 9.14 -8.71 -15.40
CA GLY A 2 9.75 -7.39 -15.50
C GLY A 2 11.01 -7.11 -14.70
N GLY A 3 11.59 -8.09 -14.00
CA GLY A 3 12.86 -7.91 -13.29
C GLY A 3 12.83 -6.91 -12.13
N ILE A 4 11.67 -6.72 -11.48
CA ILE A 4 11.54 -5.85 -10.32
C ILE A 4 11.94 -6.58 -9.04
N THR A 5 12.69 -5.93 -8.17
CA THR A 5 13.03 -6.41 -6.84
C THR A 5 11.86 -6.15 -5.89
N GLN A 6 11.39 -7.18 -5.21
CA GLN A 6 10.29 -7.10 -4.23
C GLN A 6 10.67 -7.63 -2.84
N HIS A 7 11.85 -8.22 -2.71
CA HIS A 7 12.38 -8.73 -1.45
C HIS A 7 13.70 -8.03 -1.10
N ILE A 8 13.92 -7.85 0.18
CA ILE A 8 15.22 -7.41 0.67
C ILE A 8 16.18 -8.61 0.70
N GLY A 9 17.39 -8.43 0.21
CA GLY A 9 18.42 -9.45 0.18
C GLY A 9 19.70 -8.96 0.80
N ALA A 10 20.53 -9.89 1.29
CA ALA A 10 21.87 -9.58 1.77
C ALA A 10 22.87 -10.62 1.26
N TYR A 11 23.99 -10.16 0.80
CA TYR A 11 25.09 -11.01 0.35
C TYR A 11 26.44 -10.31 0.55
N GLN A 12 27.49 -11.10 0.65
CA GLN A 12 28.84 -10.61 0.88
C GLN A 12 29.74 -10.92 -0.32
N VAL A 13 30.53 -9.94 -0.73
CA VAL A 13 31.59 -10.09 -1.72
C VAL A 13 32.93 -9.70 -1.12
N THR A 14 34.00 -10.29 -1.60
CA THR A 14 35.37 -9.94 -1.20
C THR A 14 36.05 -9.18 -2.33
N VAL A 15 36.60 -8.02 -2.00
CA VAL A 15 37.30 -7.15 -2.94
C VAL A 15 38.76 -7.11 -2.56
N ASP A 16 39.64 -7.36 -3.54
CA ASP A 16 41.08 -7.14 -3.37
C ASP A 16 41.38 -5.65 -3.55
N MET A 17 41.85 -5.00 -2.50
CA MET A 17 42.30 -3.62 -2.49
C MET A 17 43.71 -3.53 -1.93
N GLU A 18 44.65 -3.19 -2.77
CA GLU A 18 46.10 -3.09 -2.42
C GLU A 18 46.66 -4.38 -1.80
N GLY A 19 46.25 -5.53 -2.33
CA GLY A 19 46.70 -6.85 -1.87
C GLY A 19 46.06 -7.34 -0.58
N LYS A 20 45.04 -6.64 -0.09
CA LYS A 20 44.20 -7.06 1.06
C LYS A 20 42.79 -7.41 0.63
N ASP A 21 42.37 -8.57 1.06
CA ASP A 21 40.98 -8.99 0.87
C ASP A 21 40.05 -8.21 1.83
N ARG A 22 39.15 -7.44 1.25
CA ARG A 22 38.16 -6.64 2.01
C ARG A 22 36.75 -7.11 1.71
N PRO A 23 36.02 -7.64 2.70
CA PRO A 23 34.63 -8.04 2.51
C PRO A 23 33.72 -6.79 2.51
N ILE A 24 32.72 -6.80 1.62
CA ILE A 24 31.63 -5.83 1.59
C ILE A 24 30.33 -6.62 1.64
N THR A 25 29.46 -6.28 2.58
CA THR A 25 28.12 -6.84 2.65
C THR A 25 27.14 -5.88 1.99
N PHE A 26 26.44 -6.34 0.98
CA PHE A 26 25.39 -5.61 0.29
C PHE A 26 24.02 -5.97 0.83
N ILE A 27 23.20 -4.96 1.05
CA ILE A 27 21.78 -5.11 1.34
C ILE A 27 21.03 -4.50 0.16
N ASP A 28 20.34 -5.35 -0.61
CA ASP A 28 19.53 -4.93 -1.75
C ASP A 28 18.12 -4.65 -1.31
N THR A 29 17.62 -3.44 -1.57
CA THR A 29 16.26 -3.03 -1.24
C THR A 29 15.45 -2.72 -2.50
N PRO A 30 14.13 -3.03 -2.49
CA PRO A 30 13.25 -2.68 -3.60
C PRO A 30 13.13 -1.18 -3.80
N GLY A 31 13.09 -0.72 -5.05
CA GLY A 31 12.98 0.69 -5.40
C GLY A 31 11.56 1.26 -5.43
N HIS A 32 10.54 0.41 -5.50
CA HIS A 32 9.14 0.85 -5.60
C HIS A 32 8.64 1.54 -4.32
N GLU A 33 7.75 2.53 -4.47
CA GLU A 33 7.20 3.31 -3.34
C GLU A 33 6.55 2.47 -2.24
N ALA A 34 5.95 1.33 -2.59
CA ALA A 34 5.37 0.40 -1.63
C ALA A 34 6.37 -0.13 -0.58
N PHE A 35 7.66 -0.09 -0.89
CA PHE A 35 8.73 -0.63 -0.04
C PHE A 35 9.50 0.45 0.75
N THR A 36 8.88 1.58 1.04
CA THR A 36 9.48 2.68 1.83
C THR A 36 10.05 2.20 3.16
N ALA A 37 9.32 1.36 3.90
CA ALA A 37 9.78 0.81 5.18
C ALA A 37 11.05 -0.05 5.03
N MET A 38 11.18 -0.81 3.96
CA MET A 38 12.40 -1.60 3.67
C MET A 38 13.60 -0.71 3.39
N ARG A 39 13.43 0.37 2.61
CA ARG A 39 14.51 1.33 2.34
C ARG A 39 14.96 2.05 3.61
N ALA A 40 14.03 2.52 4.42
CA ALA A 40 14.32 3.15 5.70
C ALA A 40 15.07 2.21 6.65
N ARG A 41 14.66 0.97 6.71
CA ARG A 41 15.31 -0.09 7.50
C ARG A 41 16.71 -0.39 6.96
N GLY A 42 16.84 -0.57 5.64
CA GLY A 42 18.12 -0.79 4.99
C GLY A 42 19.12 0.32 5.33
N ALA A 43 18.72 1.58 5.20
CA ALA A 43 19.56 2.74 5.52
C ALA A 43 20.04 2.74 6.98
N LYS A 44 19.19 2.36 7.94
CA LYS A 44 19.54 2.33 9.38
C LYS A 44 20.57 1.27 9.75
N VAL A 45 20.65 0.19 9.01
CA VAL A 45 21.54 -0.95 9.34
C VAL A 45 22.82 -0.95 8.50
N THR A 46 22.95 -0.03 7.56
CA THR A 46 24.13 0.09 6.69
C THR A 46 25.08 1.17 7.14
N ASP A 47 26.35 1.06 6.73
CA ASP A 47 27.39 2.04 6.97
C ASP A 47 27.44 3.08 5.83
N ILE A 48 27.14 2.67 4.61
CA ILE A 48 27.16 3.47 3.40
C ILE A 48 25.93 3.12 2.56
N ALA A 49 25.34 4.12 1.93
CA ALA A 49 24.29 3.93 0.93
C ALA A 49 24.85 4.12 -0.49
N ILE A 50 24.57 3.18 -1.37
CA ILE A 50 24.78 3.36 -2.80
C ILE A 50 23.47 3.80 -3.42
N LEU A 51 23.45 5.02 -3.94
CA LEU A 51 22.31 5.57 -4.66
C LEU A 51 22.48 5.26 -6.15
N VAL A 52 21.60 4.47 -6.71
CA VAL A 52 21.62 4.11 -8.13
C VAL A 52 20.66 5.01 -8.90
N VAL A 53 21.20 5.76 -9.86
CA VAL A 53 20.41 6.66 -10.72
C VAL A 53 20.68 6.32 -12.18
N ALA A 54 19.62 6.16 -12.95
CA ALA A 54 19.76 5.90 -14.39
C ALA A 54 20.15 7.16 -15.15
N ALA A 55 21.18 7.07 -15.97
CA ALA A 55 21.71 8.20 -16.73
C ALA A 55 20.76 8.72 -17.83
N ASP A 56 19.80 7.91 -18.24
CA ASP A 56 18.77 8.24 -19.23
C ASP A 56 17.51 8.85 -18.61
N ASP A 57 17.11 8.42 -17.43
CA ASP A 57 15.87 8.86 -16.76
C ASP A 57 16.06 10.11 -15.89
N GLY A 58 17.20 10.21 -15.22
CA GLY A 58 17.48 11.28 -14.27
C GLY A 58 16.97 11.01 -12.86
N VAL A 59 16.90 12.08 -12.07
CA VAL A 59 16.42 12.02 -10.68
C VAL A 59 14.89 11.90 -10.66
N MET A 60 14.40 10.81 -10.08
CA MET A 60 12.98 10.47 -9.95
C MET A 60 12.51 10.66 -8.50
N PRO A 61 11.20 10.71 -8.23
CA PRO A 61 10.69 10.84 -6.85
C PRO A 61 11.21 9.77 -5.88
N GLN A 62 11.37 8.54 -6.35
CA GLN A 62 11.96 7.44 -5.56
C GLN A 62 13.44 7.68 -5.24
N THR A 63 14.17 8.34 -6.14
CA THR A 63 15.55 8.76 -5.90
C THR A 63 15.64 9.76 -4.75
N VAL A 64 14.76 10.75 -4.74
CA VAL A 64 14.68 11.77 -3.67
C VAL A 64 14.35 11.12 -2.34
N GLU A 65 13.42 10.19 -2.31
CA GLU A 65 13.07 9.44 -1.12
C GLU A 65 14.25 8.62 -0.58
N ALA A 66 14.99 7.95 -1.46
CA ALA A 66 16.20 7.20 -1.07
C ALA A 66 17.28 8.11 -0.47
N ILE A 67 17.47 9.28 -1.04
CA ILE A 67 18.40 10.31 -0.48
C ILE A 67 17.93 10.71 0.93
N ASN A 68 16.65 10.98 1.11
CA ASN A 68 16.10 11.38 2.39
C ASN A 68 16.28 10.29 3.47
N HIS A 69 16.09 9.02 3.11
CA HIS A 69 16.34 7.91 4.04
C HIS A 69 17.80 7.78 4.43
N ALA A 70 18.72 7.92 3.50
CA ALA A 70 20.16 7.88 3.78
C ALA A 70 20.60 9.07 4.64
N GLN A 71 20.12 10.27 4.36
CA GLN A 71 20.41 11.46 5.15
C GLN A 71 19.80 11.38 6.56
N ALA A 72 18.58 10.87 6.69
CA ALA A 72 17.95 10.65 7.99
C ALA A 72 18.69 9.61 8.85
N ALA A 73 19.31 8.63 8.23
CA ALA A 73 20.14 7.63 8.90
C ALA A 73 21.59 8.10 9.14
N ASP A 74 21.95 9.28 8.66
CA ASP A 74 23.29 9.87 8.77
C ASP A 74 24.40 8.97 8.21
N VAL A 75 24.13 8.37 7.06
CA VAL A 75 25.11 7.54 6.34
C VAL A 75 25.63 8.25 5.10
N PRO A 76 26.95 8.16 4.81
CA PRO A 76 27.50 8.71 3.57
C PRO A 76 26.93 8.00 2.34
N ILE A 77 26.83 8.74 1.24
CA ILE A 77 26.25 8.28 -0.03
C ILE A 77 27.35 8.21 -1.09
N VAL A 78 27.39 7.10 -1.81
CA VAL A 78 28.12 6.94 -3.07
C VAL A 78 27.10 6.85 -4.19
N VAL A 79 27.27 7.60 -5.26
CA VAL A 79 26.32 7.60 -6.38
C VAL A 79 26.84 6.74 -7.51
N ALA A 80 26.03 5.75 -7.90
CA ALA A 80 26.26 4.95 -9.11
C ALA A 80 25.35 5.47 -10.23
N VAL A 81 25.93 6.10 -11.23
CA VAL A 81 25.22 6.55 -12.42
C VAL A 81 25.19 5.39 -13.41
N ASN A 82 24.05 4.71 -13.46
CA ASN A 82 23.86 3.48 -14.24
C ASN A 82 23.34 3.74 -15.65
N LYS A 83 23.36 2.72 -16.47
CA LYS A 83 22.88 2.72 -17.86
C LYS A 83 23.64 3.70 -18.75
N VAL A 84 24.94 3.91 -18.50
CA VAL A 84 25.78 4.80 -19.32
C VAL A 84 26.04 4.27 -20.73
N ASP A 85 25.71 3.01 -20.99
CA ASP A 85 25.76 2.36 -22.30
C ASP A 85 24.66 2.80 -23.27
N LYS A 86 23.60 3.46 -22.77
CA LYS A 86 22.50 3.95 -23.60
C LYS A 86 22.88 5.21 -24.37
N GLU A 87 22.34 5.37 -25.58
CA GLU A 87 22.61 6.51 -26.47
C GLU A 87 22.16 7.86 -25.89
N ASP A 88 21.07 7.87 -25.11
CA ASP A 88 20.50 9.03 -24.46
C ASP A 88 21.03 9.26 -23.02
N ALA A 89 22.04 8.50 -22.61
CA ALA A 89 22.66 8.65 -21.30
C ALA A 89 23.38 10.00 -21.16
N ASN A 90 23.11 10.71 -20.07
CA ASN A 90 23.77 11.97 -19.74
C ASN A 90 24.20 11.99 -18.26
N PRO A 91 25.40 11.43 -17.94
CA PRO A 91 25.89 11.39 -16.57
C PRO A 91 26.12 12.78 -15.95
N ASP A 92 26.54 13.77 -16.71
CA ASP A 92 26.77 15.13 -16.21
C ASP A 92 25.46 15.81 -15.77
N LYS A 93 24.36 15.53 -16.44
CA LYS A 93 23.04 15.99 -16.04
C LYS A 93 22.66 15.44 -14.66
N ILE A 94 22.95 14.17 -14.39
CA ILE A 94 22.69 13.54 -13.09
C ILE A 94 23.50 14.22 -11.99
N ARG A 95 24.80 14.49 -12.22
CA ARG A 95 25.64 15.20 -11.26
C ARG A 95 25.10 16.58 -10.95
N SER A 96 24.64 17.30 -11.97
CA SER A 96 24.02 18.63 -11.80
C SER A 96 22.71 18.58 -11.03
N GLN A 97 21.82 17.63 -11.34
CA GLN A 97 20.55 17.46 -10.64
C GLN A 97 20.73 17.11 -9.17
N LEU A 98 21.68 16.24 -8.83
CA LEU A 98 21.92 15.83 -7.46
C LEU A 98 22.57 16.90 -6.60
N THR A 99 23.21 17.90 -7.19
CA THR A 99 23.74 19.07 -6.49
C THR A 99 22.61 19.81 -5.73
N GLU A 100 21.42 19.86 -6.26
CA GLU A 100 20.24 20.47 -5.61
C GLU A 100 19.84 19.75 -4.31
N TYR A 101 20.24 18.48 -4.14
CA TYR A 101 19.96 17.66 -2.96
C TYR A 101 21.16 17.54 -2.02
N ASN A 102 22.14 18.46 -2.11
CA ASN A 102 23.38 18.47 -1.34
C ASN A 102 24.34 17.30 -1.63
N LEU A 103 24.17 16.63 -2.76
CA LEU A 103 25.10 15.60 -3.25
C LEU A 103 25.98 16.21 -4.33
N VAL A 104 27.07 16.85 -3.90
CA VAL A 104 28.01 17.53 -4.79
C VAL A 104 29.16 16.59 -5.14
N ALA A 105 29.32 16.33 -6.44
CA ALA A 105 30.37 15.48 -6.94
C ALA A 105 31.78 16.04 -6.62
N GLU A 106 32.75 15.16 -6.39
CA GLU A 106 34.15 15.55 -6.20
C GLU A 106 34.69 16.40 -7.35
N GLU A 107 34.31 16.10 -8.59
CA GLU A 107 34.64 16.86 -9.77
C GLU A 107 34.13 18.31 -9.74
N TYR A 108 33.10 18.58 -8.94
CA TYR A 108 32.52 19.91 -8.75
C TYR A 108 32.97 20.56 -7.42
N GLY A 109 33.97 20.00 -6.77
CA GLY A 109 34.52 20.52 -5.51
C GLY A 109 33.77 20.01 -4.27
N GLY A 110 32.90 19.00 -4.40
CA GLY A 110 32.21 18.35 -3.31
C GLY A 110 32.97 17.17 -2.70
N ASP A 111 32.29 16.40 -1.90
CA ASP A 111 32.83 15.24 -1.15
C ASP A 111 32.17 13.91 -1.50
N VAL A 112 31.23 13.89 -2.44
CA VAL A 112 30.47 12.70 -2.85
C VAL A 112 31.13 12.06 -4.07
N MET A 113 31.43 10.76 -3.98
CA MET A 113 31.96 10.01 -5.10
C MET A 113 30.83 9.57 -6.04
N PHE A 114 30.97 9.92 -7.32
CA PHE A 114 30.09 9.49 -8.40
C PHE A 114 30.84 8.54 -9.30
N VAL A 115 30.26 7.40 -9.62
CA VAL A 115 30.84 6.40 -10.50
C VAL A 115 29.88 6.08 -11.63
N ASP A 116 30.37 6.21 -12.87
CA ASP A 116 29.61 5.85 -14.06
C ASP A 116 29.72 4.35 -14.29
N VAL A 117 28.56 3.67 -14.35
CA VAL A 117 28.49 2.23 -14.46
C VAL A 117 27.49 1.78 -15.52
N SER A 118 27.71 0.60 -16.06
CA SER A 118 26.70 -0.15 -16.80
C SER A 118 26.60 -1.54 -16.19
N ALA A 119 25.53 -1.78 -15.46
CA ALA A 119 25.27 -3.10 -14.90
C ALA A 119 25.08 -4.15 -16.00
N LYS A 120 24.47 -3.79 -17.10
CA LYS A 120 24.25 -4.66 -18.26
C LYS A 120 25.55 -5.10 -18.91
N GLN A 121 26.48 -4.18 -19.13
CA GLN A 121 27.81 -4.44 -19.73
C GLN A 121 28.87 -4.81 -18.70
N ARG A 122 28.56 -4.71 -17.42
CA ARG A 122 29.49 -4.95 -16.30
C ARG A 122 30.71 -4.06 -16.30
N THR A 123 30.54 -2.79 -16.74
CA THR A 123 31.60 -1.78 -16.75
C THR A 123 31.46 -0.85 -15.53
N GLY A 124 32.58 -0.39 -14.99
CA GLY A 124 32.61 0.53 -13.86
C GLY A 124 32.35 -0.08 -12.49
N ILE A 125 32.07 -1.38 -12.40
CA ILE A 125 31.73 -2.05 -11.14
C ILE A 125 32.93 -2.06 -10.17
N SER A 126 34.11 -2.35 -10.65
CA SER A 126 35.33 -2.30 -9.83
C SER A 126 35.61 -0.90 -9.28
N ASP A 127 35.37 0.12 -10.06
CA ASP A 127 35.51 1.53 -9.63
C ASP A 127 34.47 1.89 -8.58
N LEU A 128 33.25 1.37 -8.70
CA LEU A 128 32.18 1.55 -7.70
C LEU A 128 32.55 0.91 -6.37
N LEU A 129 33.06 -0.32 -6.38
CA LEU A 129 33.50 -1.03 -5.17
C LEU A 129 34.68 -0.31 -4.51
N GLU A 130 35.62 0.19 -5.30
CA GLU A 130 36.72 1.02 -4.80
C GLU A 130 36.22 2.32 -4.15
N ALA A 131 35.26 2.99 -4.78
CA ALA A 131 34.66 4.20 -4.24
C ALA A 131 33.96 3.96 -2.88
N VAL A 132 33.27 2.82 -2.72
CA VAL A 132 32.66 2.43 -1.44
C VAL A 132 33.73 2.24 -0.36
N LEU A 133 34.81 1.53 -0.67
CA LEU A 133 35.91 1.30 0.29
C LEU A 133 36.65 2.57 0.65
N LEU A 134 36.91 3.44 -0.31
CA LEU A 134 37.53 4.75 -0.06
C LEU A 134 36.65 5.64 0.81
N THR A 135 35.33 5.62 0.59
CA THR A 135 34.36 6.35 1.44
C THR A 135 34.37 5.80 2.86
N ALA A 136 34.41 4.47 3.02
CA ALA A 136 34.51 3.84 4.34
C ALA A 136 35.76 4.25 5.08
N ASP A 137 36.91 4.25 4.41
CA ASP A 137 38.21 4.60 5.00
C ASP A 137 38.32 6.07 5.36
N ALA A 138 37.77 6.96 4.53
CA ALA A 138 37.85 8.40 4.71
C ALA A 138 36.81 8.99 5.67
N ALA A 139 35.60 8.49 5.67
CA ALA A 139 34.46 9.09 6.36
C ALA A 139 34.04 8.34 7.62
N LEU A 140 34.43 7.08 7.80
CA LEU A 140 33.91 6.20 8.85
C LEU A 140 35.05 5.55 9.63
N ASP A 141 34.74 5.24 10.89
CA ASP A 141 35.55 4.41 11.78
C ASP A 141 34.74 3.16 12.13
N LEU A 142 34.90 2.11 11.30
CA LEU A 142 34.11 0.90 11.37
C LEU A 142 34.80 -0.13 12.26
N GLU A 143 34.32 -0.27 13.49
CA GLU A 143 34.84 -1.20 14.48
C GLU A 143 33.71 -2.05 15.06
N ALA A 144 34.00 -3.33 15.29
CA ALA A 144 33.12 -4.24 16.02
C ALA A 144 33.95 -5.30 16.76
N ASN A 145 33.51 -5.66 17.96
CA ASN A 145 34.14 -6.71 18.74
C ASN A 145 33.53 -8.08 18.37
N PRO A 146 34.30 -9.00 17.77
CA PRO A 146 33.83 -10.33 17.44
C PRO A 146 33.78 -11.30 18.64
N ASP A 147 34.44 -10.99 19.74
CA ASP A 147 34.61 -11.86 20.89
C ASP A 147 33.54 -11.69 21.97
N THR A 148 32.40 -11.22 21.61
CA THR A 148 31.21 -11.08 22.47
C THR A 148 30.05 -11.92 21.96
N GLU A 149 28.99 -12.02 22.75
CA GLU A 149 27.73 -12.59 22.29
C GLU A 149 27.15 -11.78 21.14
N ALA A 150 26.61 -12.47 20.14
CA ALA A 150 26.12 -11.82 18.93
C ALA A 150 24.91 -10.92 19.19
N ARG A 151 24.91 -9.78 18.52
CA ARG A 151 23.77 -8.88 18.39
C ARG A 151 23.67 -8.40 16.95
N GLY A 152 22.47 -8.10 16.53
CA GLY A 152 22.21 -7.59 15.20
C GLY A 152 20.73 -7.49 14.91
N VAL A 153 20.37 -7.63 13.66
CA VAL A 153 19.01 -7.42 13.17
C VAL A 153 18.59 -8.53 12.22
N ALA A 154 17.31 -8.91 12.28
CA ALA A 154 16.69 -9.76 11.28
C ALA A 154 16.28 -8.88 10.10
N ILE A 155 16.88 -9.09 8.95
CA ILE A 155 16.58 -8.31 7.73
C ILE A 155 15.28 -8.80 7.10
N GLU A 156 15.09 -10.12 7.09
CA GLU A 156 13.93 -10.79 6.50
C GLU A 156 13.66 -12.11 7.20
N ALA A 157 12.42 -12.59 7.09
CA ALA A 157 12.03 -13.89 7.63
C ALA A 157 10.92 -14.54 6.83
N ASN A 158 10.92 -15.85 6.77
CA ASN A 158 9.89 -16.63 6.10
C ASN A 158 9.63 -17.94 6.80
N LEU A 159 8.59 -18.63 6.39
CA LEU A 159 8.24 -19.96 6.89
C LEU A 159 8.46 -20.98 5.78
N ASP A 160 9.43 -21.87 5.99
CA ASP A 160 9.75 -22.98 5.09
C ASP A 160 9.06 -24.26 5.54
N ARG A 161 8.51 -25.03 4.60
CA ARG A 161 7.80 -26.28 4.89
C ARG A 161 8.63 -27.32 5.62
N GLY A 162 9.91 -27.43 5.27
CA GLY A 162 10.83 -28.44 5.84
C GLY A 162 11.63 -27.92 7.01
N ARG A 163 12.04 -26.67 6.98
CA ARG A 163 12.97 -26.06 7.94
C ARG A 163 12.28 -25.22 9.03
N GLY A 164 10.99 -24.95 8.88
CA GLY A 164 10.25 -24.08 9.79
C GLY A 164 10.55 -22.59 9.59
N ALA A 165 10.59 -21.83 10.65
CA ALA A 165 10.94 -20.42 10.59
C ALA A 165 12.40 -20.24 10.16
N VAL A 166 12.61 -19.46 9.11
CA VAL A 166 13.92 -19.09 8.57
C VAL A 166 14.06 -17.59 8.65
N ALA A 167 15.12 -17.10 9.26
CA ALA A 167 15.41 -15.66 9.35
C ALA A 167 16.77 -15.35 8.75
N THR A 168 16.82 -14.31 7.92
CA THR A 168 18.08 -13.75 7.43
C THR A 168 18.55 -12.72 8.43
N MET A 169 19.68 -12.99 9.07
CA MET A 169 20.26 -12.19 10.12
C MET A 169 21.48 -11.43 9.61
N LEU A 170 21.61 -10.18 9.99
CA LEU A 170 22.83 -9.41 9.87
C LEU A 170 23.45 -9.28 11.25
N VAL A 171 24.60 -9.93 11.44
CA VAL A 171 25.37 -9.80 12.68
C VAL A 171 26.07 -8.45 12.67
N GLN A 172 25.82 -7.63 13.69
CA GLN A 172 26.42 -6.31 13.81
C GLN A 172 27.56 -6.29 14.82
N ARG A 173 27.48 -7.14 15.83
CA ARG A 173 28.44 -7.24 16.91
C ARG A 173 28.50 -8.67 17.41
N GLY A 174 29.67 -9.09 17.86
CA GLY A 174 29.89 -10.45 18.35
C GLY A 174 29.95 -11.49 17.26
N THR A 175 29.93 -12.74 17.63
CA THR A 175 29.95 -13.89 16.72
C THR A 175 28.77 -14.81 17.05
N LEU A 176 27.90 -15.02 16.07
CA LEU A 176 26.76 -15.94 16.16
C LEU A 176 27.23 -17.34 15.80
N ARG A 177 26.90 -18.31 16.64
CA ARG A 177 27.31 -19.73 16.47
C ARG A 177 26.11 -20.65 16.49
N VAL A 178 26.24 -21.76 15.79
CA VAL A 178 25.28 -22.86 15.89
C VAL A 178 25.24 -23.34 17.35
N GLY A 179 24.04 -23.50 17.88
CA GLY A 179 23.80 -23.85 19.28
C GLY A 179 23.48 -22.66 20.18
N ASP A 180 23.64 -21.44 19.72
CA ASP A 180 23.29 -20.23 20.52
C ASP A 180 21.79 -20.16 20.79
N ALA A 181 21.45 -19.75 22.01
CA ALA A 181 20.06 -19.43 22.40
C ALA A 181 19.72 -18.02 21.92
N LEU A 182 18.77 -17.93 20.99
CA LEU A 182 18.49 -16.71 20.23
C LEU A 182 17.14 -16.11 20.61
N VAL A 183 17.10 -14.79 20.74
CA VAL A 183 15.87 -14.01 20.83
C VAL A 183 15.84 -13.02 19.67
N VAL A 184 14.80 -13.08 18.86
CA VAL A 184 14.58 -12.15 17.73
C VAL A 184 13.20 -11.51 17.89
N GLY A 185 13.16 -10.24 18.29
CA GLY A 185 11.90 -9.62 18.65
C GLY A 185 11.18 -10.42 19.74
N SER A 186 9.98 -10.92 19.46
CA SER A 186 9.20 -11.80 20.34
C SER A 186 9.34 -13.29 20.00
N ALA A 187 10.18 -13.65 19.03
CA ALA A 187 10.51 -15.02 18.70
C ALA A 187 11.76 -15.50 19.46
N SER A 188 11.83 -16.77 19.77
CA SER A 188 12.99 -17.38 20.40
C SER A 188 13.28 -18.75 19.83
N GLY A 189 14.45 -19.26 20.08
CA GLY A 189 14.86 -20.60 19.69
C GLY A 189 16.37 -20.80 19.80
N ARG A 190 16.81 -22.04 19.59
CA ARG A 190 18.22 -22.39 19.51
C ARG A 190 18.62 -22.47 18.04
N VAL A 191 19.73 -21.86 17.67
CA VAL A 191 20.30 -21.97 16.32
C VAL A 191 20.64 -23.43 16.03
N ARG A 192 19.84 -24.06 15.16
CA ARG A 192 20.08 -25.44 14.73
C ARG A 192 21.09 -25.54 13.61
N ALA A 193 20.99 -24.62 12.65
CA ALA A 193 21.91 -24.50 11.55
C ALA A 193 21.90 -23.06 11.01
N MET A 194 22.99 -22.70 10.36
CA MET A 194 23.14 -21.43 9.65
C MET A 194 23.65 -21.70 8.23
N PHE A 195 23.21 -20.87 7.30
CA PHE A 195 23.59 -20.95 5.88
C PHE A 195 24.05 -19.59 5.39
N ASP A 196 25.03 -19.59 4.50
CA ASP A 196 25.46 -18.39 3.81
C ASP A 196 24.51 -18.05 2.63
N GLU A 197 24.83 -17.00 1.89
CA GLU A 197 24.04 -16.56 0.72
C GLU A 197 24.01 -17.59 -0.43
N TYR A 198 24.91 -18.56 -0.43
CA TYR A 198 24.97 -19.66 -1.41
C TYR A 198 24.27 -20.94 -0.92
N GLY A 199 23.70 -20.91 0.27
CA GLY A 199 23.05 -22.06 0.87
C GLY A 199 24.00 -23.08 1.50
N LYS A 200 25.27 -22.73 1.70
CA LYS A 200 26.27 -23.58 2.36
C LYS A 200 26.19 -23.45 3.87
N ASP A 201 26.36 -24.59 4.57
CA ASP A 201 26.44 -24.60 6.02
C ASP A 201 27.64 -23.79 6.53
N VAL A 202 27.36 -22.94 7.53
CA VAL A 202 28.38 -22.21 8.28
C VAL A 202 28.19 -22.44 9.77
N GLN A 203 29.28 -22.53 10.52
CA GLN A 203 29.26 -22.79 11.96
C GLN A 203 29.25 -21.53 12.79
N GLU A 204 29.76 -20.42 12.22
CA GLU A 204 29.83 -19.14 12.90
C GLU A 204 29.68 -17.99 11.90
N ALA A 205 29.18 -16.86 12.39
CA ALA A 205 29.05 -15.62 11.64
C ALA A 205 29.51 -14.46 12.51
N GLY A 206 30.57 -13.80 12.08
CA GLY A 206 31.11 -12.59 12.72
C GLY A 206 30.41 -11.31 12.29
N PRO A 207 30.90 -10.15 12.77
CA PRO A 207 30.33 -8.84 12.43
C PRO A 207 30.23 -8.61 10.92
N SER A 208 29.13 -8.00 10.51
CA SER A 208 28.74 -7.69 9.10
C SER A 208 28.47 -8.91 8.23
N ARG A 209 28.45 -10.11 8.79
CA ARG A 209 28.11 -11.33 8.06
C ARG A 209 26.61 -11.54 8.01
N PRO A 210 25.99 -11.63 6.81
CA PRO A 210 24.61 -12.09 6.68
C PRO A 210 24.56 -13.62 6.70
N VAL A 211 23.60 -14.17 7.44
CA VAL A 211 23.34 -15.62 7.49
C VAL A 211 21.86 -15.91 7.58
N GLN A 212 21.45 -17.03 7.00
CA GLN A 212 20.13 -17.60 7.26
C GLN A 212 20.21 -18.52 8.47
N VAL A 213 19.31 -18.34 9.41
CA VAL A 213 19.24 -19.08 10.65
C VAL A 213 17.94 -19.86 10.71
N ILE A 214 18.04 -21.15 11.08
CA ILE A 214 16.89 -22.00 11.39
C ILE A 214 16.93 -22.41 12.87
N GLY A 215 15.76 -22.67 13.44
CA GLY A 215 15.62 -23.09 14.84
C GLY A 215 14.71 -22.21 15.68
N LEU A 216 14.23 -21.09 15.15
CA LEU A 216 13.24 -20.24 15.81
C LEU A 216 11.88 -20.94 15.89
N THR A 217 11.15 -20.70 16.97
CA THR A 217 9.82 -21.27 17.20
C THR A 217 8.71 -20.57 16.43
N SER A 218 8.94 -19.33 16.03
CA SER A 218 8.01 -18.52 15.23
C SER A 218 8.78 -17.62 14.26
N VAL A 219 8.07 -17.10 13.27
CA VAL A 219 8.66 -16.18 12.28
C VAL A 219 8.74 -14.78 12.89
N PRO A 220 9.95 -14.21 13.02
CA PRO A 220 10.09 -12.83 13.50
C PRO A 220 9.64 -11.82 12.44
N ARG A 221 9.47 -10.58 12.87
CA ARG A 221 9.22 -9.47 11.94
C ARG A 221 10.53 -9.00 11.31
N ALA A 222 10.47 -8.61 10.06
CA ALA A 222 11.60 -7.95 9.42
C ALA A 222 11.96 -6.67 10.19
N GLY A 223 13.25 -6.49 10.47
CA GLY A 223 13.75 -5.37 11.25
C GLY A 223 13.83 -5.59 12.75
N ASP A 224 13.36 -6.72 13.26
CA ASP A 224 13.51 -7.06 14.68
C ASP A 224 14.98 -7.22 15.05
N SER A 225 15.36 -6.67 16.21
CA SER A 225 16.68 -6.87 16.78
C SER A 225 16.82 -8.28 17.33
N PHE A 226 17.99 -8.86 17.24
CA PHE A 226 18.30 -10.13 17.88
C PHE A 226 19.43 -10.02 18.92
N LEU A 227 19.38 -10.89 19.89
CA LEU A 227 20.43 -11.09 20.88
C LEU A 227 20.58 -12.57 21.20
N VAL A 228 21.74 -12.94 21.72
CA VAL A 228 22.01 -14.26 22.25
C VAL A 228 21.82 -14.24 23.76
N ALA A 229 20.99 -15.13 24.29
CA ALA A 229 20.76 -15.28 25.71
C ALA A 229 21.71 -16.36 26.31
N SER A 230 21.81 -16.40 27.63
CA SER A 230 22.67 -17.35 28.35
C SER A 230 22.21 -18.80 28.17
N ASP A 231 20.93 -19.06 28.06
CA ASP A 231 20.32 -20.37 27.86
C ASP A 231 18.92 -20.24 27.18
N ASP A 232 18.36 -21.40 26.79
CA ASP A 232 17.05 -21.45 26.14
C ASP A 232 15.92 -20.95 27.02
N ARG A 233 15.98 -21.15 28.30
CA ARG A 233 14.97 -20.71 29.26
C ARG A 233 14.94 -19.20 29.36
N THR A 234 16.08 -18.56 29.46
CA THR A 234 16.22 -17.09 29.48
C THR A 234 15.75 -16.49 28.16
N ALA A 235 16.10 -17.10 27.03
CA ALA A 235 15.64 -16.67 25.72
C ALA A 235 14.11 -16.69 25.62
N ARG A 236 13.49 -17.78 26.05
CA ARG A 236 12.03 -17.93 26.06
C ARG A 236 11.36 -16.91 26.98
N GLN A 237 11.90 -16.69 28.18
CA GLN A 237 11.37 -15.70 29.11
C GLN A 237 11.40 -14.29 28.55
N ILE A 238 12.47 -13.88 27.87
CA ILE A 238 12.59 -12.58 27.22
C ILE A 238 11.55 -12.45 26.08
N ALA A 239 11.43 -13.47 25.25
CA ALA A 239 10.47 -13.51 24.14
C ALA A 239 9.02 -13.43 24.63
N ASP A 240 8.66 -14.22 25.65
CA ASP A 240 7.30 -14.24 26.22
C ASP A 240 6.95 -12.88 26.85
N LYS A 241 7.89 -12.26 27.54
CA LYS A 241 7.71 -10.92 28.11
C LYS A 241 7.47 -9.85 27.05
N ARG A 242 8.21 -9.92 25.95
CA ARG A 242 8.03 -9.01 24.80
C ARG A 242 6.67 -9.22 24.13
N GLU A 243 6.28 -10.47 23.90
CA GLU A 243 4.97 -10.81 23.32
C GLU A 243 3.82 -10.32 24.20
N ALA A 244 3.91 -10.51 25.52
CA ALA A 244 2.91 -10.03 26.46
C ALA A 244 2.80 -8.48 26.45
N ALA A 245 3.93 -7.77 26.36
CA ALA A 245 3.96 -6.33 26.25
C ALA A 245 3.33 -5.82 24.94
N GLU A 246 3.61 -6.46 23.83
CA GLU A 246 3.01 -6.14 22.52
C GLU A 246 1.49 -6.37 22.55
N ARG A 247 1.04 -7.48 23.12
CA ARG A 247 -0.38 -7.79 23.29
C ARG A 247 -1.09 -6.77 24.17
N ALA A 248 -0.48 -6.38 25.29
CA ALA A 248 -1.01 -5.37 26.18
C ALA A 248 -1.11 -3.99 25.50
N ALA A 249 -0.13 -3.60 24.70
CA ALA A 249 -0.14 -2.36 23.93
C ALA A 249 -1.26 -2.34 22.87
N LEU A 250 -1.48 -3.45 22.17
CA LEU A 250 -2.59 -3.59 21.22
C LEU A 250 -3.96 -3.48 21.89
N LEU A 251 -4.12 -4.12 23.04
CA LEU A 251 -5.37 -4.05 23.82
C LEU A 251 -5.62 -2.65 24.37
N ALA A 252 -4.58 -1.94 24.81
CA ALA A 252 -4.68 -0.56 25.28
C ALA A 252 -5.12 0.40 24.15
N LYS A 253 -4.63 0.20 22.93
CA LYS A 253 -5.07 0.96 21.75
C LYS A 253 -6.56 0.71 21.42
N ARG A 254 -7.04 -0.51 21.59
CA ARG A 254 -8.45 -0.88 21.37
C ARG A 254 -9.38 -0.36 22.47
N ARG A 255 -8.87 -0.14 23.68
CA ARG A 255 -9.62 0.34 24.87
C ARG A 255 -9.64 1.85 25.01
N LYS A 256 -9.41 2.64 23.97
CA LYS A 256 -9.67 4.07 24.05
C LYS A 256 -11.09 4.28 24.59
N ARG A 257 -11.21 4.93 25.74
CA ARG A 257 -12.51 5.29 26.33
C ARG A 257 -13.25 6.14 25.29
N VAL A 258 -14.39 5.64 24.87
CA VAL A 258 -15.32 6.37 24.01
C VAL A 258 -15.87 7.51 24.86
N THR A 259 -15.57 8.75 24.50
CA THR A 259 -16.21 9.93 25.09
C THR A 259 -17.56 10.16 24.43
N LEU A 260 -18.44 10.96 25.03
CA LEU A 260 -19.73 11.32 24.43
C LEU A 260 -19.56 12.02 23.06
N GLU A 261 -18.43 12.72 22.87
CA GLU A 261 -18.06 13.34 21.58
C GLU A 261 -17.65 12.30 20.53
N ASP A 262 -17.11 11.16 20.97
CA ASP A 262 -16.77 10.03 20.09
C ASP A 262 -17.97 9.14 19.77
N PHE A 263 -19.09 9.26 20.50
CA PHE A 263 -20.28 8.43 20.32
C PHE A 263 -20.91 8.63 18.95
N ASP A 264 -20.98 9.86 18.47
CA ASP A 264 -21.42 10.18 17.10
C ASP A 264 -20.48 9.62 16.02
N LYS A 265 -19.17 9.55 16.31
CA LYS A 265 -18.19 8.90 15.43
C LYS A 265 -18.38 7.38 15.41
N VAL A 266 -18.59 6.77 16.58
CA VAL A 266 -18.84 5.32 16.70
C VAL A 266 -20.13 4.90 16.01
N LEU A 267 -21.18 5.71 16.09
CA LEU A 267 -22.43 5.48 15.36
C LEU A 267 -22.23 5.60 13.84
N LYS A 268 -21.42 6.57 13.39
CA LYS A 268 -21.08 6.71 11.97
C LYS A 268 -20.16 5.60 11.48
N GLU A 269 -19.22 5.13 12.31
CA GLU A 269 -18.38 3.96 12.02
C GLU A 269 -19.20 2.67 11.88
N GLY A 270 -20.33 2.54 12.59
CA GLY A 270 -21.26 1.42 12.43
C GLY A 270 -22.06 1.41 11.13
N GLU A 271 -22.12 2.54 10.43
CA GLU A 271 -22.79 2.69 9.12
C GLU A 271 -21.83 2.56 7.94
N VAL A 272 -20.53 2.41 8.19
CA VAL A 272 -19.49 2.34 7.16
C VAL A 272 -19.34 0.92 6.66
N ASP A 273 -19.47 0.74 5.35
CA ASP A 273 -19.15 -0.54 4.70
C ASP A 273 -17.65 -0.82 4.81
N THR A 274 -17.32 -2.00 5.33
CA THR A 274 -15.92 -2.38 5.59
C THR A 274 -15.51 -3.56 4.72
N LEU A 275 -14.37 -3.44 4.03
CA LEU A 275 -13.70 -4.55 3.38
C LEU A 275 -12.70 -5.16 4.35
N ASN A 276 -12.95 -6.41 4.76
CA ASN A 276 -12.07 -7.16 5.64
C ASN A 276 -11.11 -8.02 4.82
N LEU A 277 -9.84 -8.00 5.17
CA LEU A 277 -8.78 -8.77 4.50
C LEU A 277 -7.99 -9.63 5.48
N VAL A 278 -7.63 -10.80 5.01
CA VAL A 278 -6.58 -11.66 5.58
C VAL A 278 -5.41 -11.64 4.59
N ILE A 279 -4.25 -11.24 5.05
CA ILE A 279 -3.04 -11.12 4.20
C ILE A 279 -2.06 -12.22 4.54
N LYS A 280 -1.65 -12.97 3.54
CA LYS A 280 -0.58 -13.98 3.62
C LYS A 280 0.48 -13.69 2.57
N GLY A 281 1.72 -13.73 2.97
CA GLY A 281 2.85 -13.50 2.07
C GLY A 281 3.96 -14.53 2.27
N ASP A 282 4.87 -14.58 1.33
CA ASP A 282 6.02 -15.50 1.36
C ASP A 282 7.09 -15.07 2.37
N VAL A 283 7.26 -13.77 2.57
CA VAL A 283 8.24 -13.20 3.51
C VAL A 283 7.61 -12.10 4.36
N SER A 284 8.16 -11.89 5.55
CA SER A 284 7.66 -10.92 6.53
C SER A 284 7.65 -9.48 6.00
N GLY A 285 8.70 -9.07 5.31
CA GLY A 285 8.80 -7.72 4.76
C GLY A 285 7.77 -7.42 3.66
N ALA A 286 7.43 -8.41 2.83
CA ALA A 286 6.39 -8.26 1.81
C ALA A 286 5.00 -8.10 2.44
N VAL A 287 4.69 -8.85 3.48
CA VAL A 287 3.44 -8.72 4.25
C VAL A 287 3.32 -7.33 4.86
N GLU A 288 4.39 -6.83 5.48
CA GLU A 288 4.45 -5.47 6.05
C GLU A 288 4.24 -4.40 4.97
N ALA A 289 4.94 -4.50 3.85
CA ALA A 289 4.83 -3.55 2.74
C ALA A 289 3.42 -3.53 2.14
N LEU A 290 2.81 -4.68 1.97
CA LEU A 290 1.44 -4.81 1.47
C LEU A 290 0.44 -4.20 2.45
N GLU A 291 0.54 -4.49 3.73
CA GLU A 291 -0.30 -3.91 4.77
C GLU A 291 -0.20 -2.38 4.80
N ASP A 292 1.01 -1.84 4.87
CA ASP A 292 1.25 -0.40 4.91
C ASP A 292 0.69 0.31 3.67
N SER A 293 0.86 -0.28 2.50
CA SER A 293 0.37 0.27 1.25
C SER A 293 -1.15 0.23 1.15
N LEU A 294 -1.78 -0.85 1.59
CA LEU A 294 -3.23 -0.98 1.60
C LEU A 294 -3.89 -0.01 2.59
N LEU A 295 -3.30 0.20 3.76
CA LEU A 295 -3.81 1.14 4.75
C LEU A 295 -3.67 2.61 4.34
N ARG A 296 -2.85 2.92 3.35
CA ARG A 296 -2.71 4.27 2.77
C ARG A 296 -3.75 4.59 1.70
N ILE A 297 -4.50 3.61 1.24
CA ILE A 297 -5.55 3.83 0.24
C ILE A 297 -6.62 4.75 0.85
N ASP A 298 -6.85 5.88 0.20
CA ASP A 298 -7.87 6.85 0.58
C ASP A 298 -8.99 6.88 -0.46
N VAL A 299 -10.16 6.43 -0.07
CA VAL A 299 -11.39 6.44 -0.88
C VAL A 299 -12.51 7.22 -0.17
N GLY A 300 -12.16 8.05 0.80
CA GLY A 300 -13.09 8.80 1.63
C GLY A 300 -13.56 8.02 2.87
N ASP A 301 -14.54 8.59 3.58
CA ASP A 301 -15.00 8.08 4.88
C ASP A 301 -16.18 7.11 4.79
N GLU A 302 -16.72 6.85 3.58
CA GLU A 302 -17.90 6.02 3.37
C GLU A 302 -17.60 4.52 3.37
N VAL A 303 -16.37 4.14 3.06
CA VAL A 303 -15.88 2.76 3.08
C VAL A 303 -14.58 2.68 3.85
N ALA A 304 -14.33 1.56 4.49
CA ALA A 304 -13.13 1.32 5.27
C ALA A 304 -12.48 0.00 4.87
N LEU A 305 -11.17 -0.05 5.03
CA LEU A 305 -10.37 -1.26 4.89
C LEU A 305 -9.91 -1.72 6.28
N ARG A 306 -10.10 -2.99 6.58
CA ARG A 306 -9.65 -3.60 7.82
C ARG A 306 -8.86 -4.87 7.54
N ILE A 307 -7.64 -4.93 8.05
CA ILE A 307 -6.81 -6.12 7.99
C ILE A 307 -6.99 -6.88 9.29
N ILE A 308 -7.73 -7.98 9.25
CA ILE A 308 -8.09 -8.76 10.44
C ILE A 308 -7.01 -9.73 10.86
N HIS A 309 -6.20 -10.19 9.91
CA HIS A 309 -5.08 -11.08 10.16
C HIS A 309 -4.01 -10.94 9.08
N ARG A 310 -2.78 -11.12 9.49
CA ARG A 310 -1.61 -11.16 8.62
C ARG A 310 -0.69 -12.30 9.05
N GLY A 311 -0.02 -12.92 8.10
CA GLY A 311 0.89 -14.00 8.39
C GLY A 311 1.82 -14.32 7.22
N VAL A 312 2.81 -15.12 7.51
CA VAL A 312 3.83 -15.58 6.57
C VAL A 312 3.64 -17.06 6.31
N GLY A 313 3.81 -17.46 5.06
CA GLY A 313 3.69 -18.85 4.62
C GLY A 313 2.41 -19.15 3.87
N ALA A 314 2.15 -20.42 3.63
CA ALA A 314 0.98 -20.88 2.91
C ALA A 314 -0.34 -20.50 3.60
N ILE A 315 -1.38 -20.32 2.82
CA ILE A 315 -2.74 -20.07 3.35
C ILE A 315 -3.22 -21.34 4.04
N THR A 316 -3.60 -21.23 5.30
CA THR A 316 -3.98 -22.35 6.15
C THR A 316 -5.49 -22.46 6.32
N GLN A 317 -5.93 -23.60 6.86
CA GLN A 317 -7.33 -23.80 7.27
C GLN A 317 -7.78 -22.74 8.28
N ASN A 318 -6.91 -22.33 9.18
CA ASN A 318 -7.22 -21.30 10.17
C ASN A 318 -7.47 -19.94 9.53
N ASP A 319 -6.73 -19.61 8.48
CA ASP A 319 -6.95 -18.37 7.70
C ASP A 319 -8.34 -18.37 7.05
N VAL A 320 -8.77 -19.50 6.49
CA VAL A 320 -10.11 -19.66 5.91
C VAL A 320 -11.20 -19.54 6.98
N ASN A 321 -10.99 -20.13 8.15
CA ASN A 321 -11.95 -20.01 9.27
C ASN A 321 -12.11 -18.56 9.72
N LEU A 322 -11.03 -17.82 9.87
CA LEU A 322 -11.07 -16.38 10.19
C LEU A 322 -11.81 -15.58 9.12
N ALA A 323 -11.55 -15.85 7.85
CA ALA A 323 -12.20 -15.19 6.74
C ALA A 323 -13.71 -15.49 6.69
N THR A 324 -14.11 -16.69 7.06
CA THR A 324 -15.54 -17.08 7.13
C THR A 324 -16.28 -16.29 8.22
N VAL A 325 -15.68 -16.16 9.40
CA VAL A 325 -16.31 -15.48 10.55
C VAL A 325 -16.49 -13.98 10.27
N ASP A 326 -15.50 -13.34 9.73
CA ASP A 326 -15.49 -11.87 9.52
C ASP A 326 -15.88 -11.48 8.08
N ASN A 327 -16.31 -12.41 7.25
CA ASN A 327 -16.62 -12.19 5.84
C ASN A 327 -15.49 -11.48 5.10
N ALA A 328 -14.29 -12.02 5.23
CA ALA A 328 -13.06 -11.44 4.68
C ALA A 328 -12.64 -12.09 3.35
N VAL A 329 -11.87 -11.35 2.56
CA VAL A 329 -11.16 -11.85 1.40
C VAL A 329 -9.72 -12.18 1.80
N ILE A 330 -9.21 -13.30 1.34
CA ILE A 330 -7.82 -13.70 1.58
C ILE A 330 -6.96 -13.24 0.40
N ILE A 331 -5.90 -12.51 0.72
CA ILE A 331 -4.88 -12.08 -0.24
C ILE A 331 -3.63 -12.94 -0.05
N GLY A 332 -3.26 -13.69 -1.08
CA GLY A 332 -2.05 -14.49 -1.12
C GLY A 332 -0.98 -13.85 -2.00
N PHE A 333 0.06 -13.30 -1.37
CA PHE A 333 1.20 -12.70 -2.08
C PHE A 333 2.35 -13.70 -2.19
N ASN A 334 2.59 -14.21 -3.40
CA ASN A 334 3.57 -15.27 -3.69
C ASN A 334 3.38 -16.56 -2.85
N VAL A 335 2.18 -16.81 -2.37
CA VAL A 335 1.84 -18.01 -1.62
C VAL A 335 0.64 -18.71 -2.23
N ARG A 336 0.49 -19.97 -1.89
CA ARG A 336 -0.63 -20.82 -2.32
C ARG A 336 -1.29 -21.45 -1.08
N PRO A 337 -2.53 -21.91 -1.20
CA PRO A 337 -3.16 -22.66 -0.13
C PRO A 337 -2.39 -23.96 0.18
N ALA A 338 -2.40 -24.35 1.45
CA ALA A 338 -1.99 -25.68 1.85
C ALA A 338 -2.92 -26.73 1.26
N GLU A 339 -2.55 -28.00 1.36
CA GLU A 339 -3.34 -29.11 0.82
C GLU A 339 -4.79 -29.06 1.31
N ARG A 340 -5.75 -29.16 0.39
CA ARG A 340 -7.22 -29.13 0.61
C ARG A 340 -7.79 -27.80 1.12
N VAL A 341 -6.99 -26.79 1.34
CA VAL A 341 -7.47 -25.50 1.84
C VAL A 341 -8.23 -24.73 0.75
N ALA A 342 -7.82 -24.83 -0.51
CA ALA A 342 -8.55 -24.22 -1.62
C ALA A 342 -9.97 -24.77 -1.77
N GLU A 343 -10.15 -26.08 -1.63
CA GLU A 343 -11.46 -26.73 -1.65
C GLU A 343 -12.34 -26.30 -0.48
N MET A 344 -11.75 -26.17 0.70
CA MET A 344 -12.44 -25.68 1.89
C MET A 344 -12.88 -24.23 1.73
N ALA A 345 -12.04 -23.37 1.15
CA ALA A 345 -12.38 -21.98 0.87
C ALA A 345 -13.57 -21.88 -0.10
N ASP A 346 -13.58 -22.68 -1.16
CA ASP A 346 -14.69 -22.75 -2.11
C ASP A 346 -15.99 -23.21 -1.44
N ALA A 347 -15.92 -24.23 -0.58
CA ALA A 347 -17.07 -24.74 0.14
C ALA A 347 -17.67 -23.72 1.12
N GLU A 348 -16.81 -22.90 1.75
CA GLU A 348 -17.24 -21.85 2.70
C GLU A 348 -17.54 -20.50 2.01
N GLY A 349 -17.39 -20.41 0.70
CA GLY A 349 -17.61 -19.19 -0.06
C GLY A 349 -16.57 -18.09 0.20
N VAL A 350 -15.38 -18.46 0.65
CA VAL A 350 -14.27 -17.53 0.88
C VAL A 350 -13.47 -17.33 -0.40
N GLU A 351 -13.36 -16.08 -0.82
CA GLU A 351 -12.57 -15.71 -1.98
C GLU A 351 -11.09 -15.59 -1.60
N ILE A 352 -10.23 -16.24 -2.39
CA ILE A 352 -8.77 -16.11 -2.29
C ILE A 352 -8.26 -15.47 -3.57
N LYS A 353 -7.57 -14.36 -3.46
CA LYS A 353 -6.91 -13.68 -4.57
C LYS A 353 -5.40 -13.81 -4.46
N TYR A 354 -4.76 -14.14 -5.58
CA TYR A 354 -3.32 -14.37 -5.67
C TYR A 354 -2.63 -13.25 -6.43
N TYR A 355 -1.51 -12.80 -5.90
CA TYR A 355 -0.69 -11.76 -6.51
C TYR A 355 0.79 -12.13 -6.43
N SER A 356 1.54 -11.76 -7.45
CA SER A 356 3.01 -11.83 -7.48
C SER A 356 3.68 -10.47 -7.59
N VAL A 357 2.89 -9.42 -7.83
CA VAL A 357 3.33 -8.03 -7.96
C VAL A 357 2.52 -7.17 -7.01
N ILE A 358 3.19 -6.39 -6.16
CA ILE A 358 2.55 -5.67 -5.06
C ILE A 358 1.56 -4.60 -5.55
N TYR A 359 1.90 -3.84 -6.59
CA TYR A 359 1.00 -2.80 -7.08
C TYR A 359 -0.27 -3.35 -7.73
N ALA A 360 -0.23 -4.57 -8.28
CA ALA A 360 -1.44 -5.24 -8.77
C ALA A 360 -2.43 -5.52 -7.64
N ALA A 361 -1.92 -5.96 -6.48
CA ALA A 361 -2.75 -6.16 -5.29
C ALA A 361 -3.34 -4.83 -4.79
N ILE A 362 -2.55 -3.78 -4.73
CA ILE A 362 -2.97 -2.44 -4.29
C ILE A 362 -4.06 -1.90 -5.21
N ASP A 363 -3.86 -1.97 -6.52
CA ASP A 363 -4.80 -1.46 -7.53
C ASP A 363 -6.14 -2.21 -7.47
N ASP A 364 -6.11 -3.53 -7.33
CA ASP A 364 -7.33 -4.34 -7.23
C ASP A 364 -8.13 -4.04 -5.95
N ILE A 365 -7.46 -3.87 -4.83
CA ILE A 365 -8.12 -3.53 -3.56
C ILE A 365 -8.68 -2.10 -3.60
N GLU A 366 -7.96 -1.16 -4.18
CA GLU A 366 -8.45 0.20 -4.37
C GLU A 366 -9.71 0.20 -5.26
N ALA A 367 -9.70 -0.54 -6.36
CA ALA A 367 -10.87 -0.70 -7.23
C ALA A 367 -12.06 -1.35 -6.50
N ALA A 368 -11.80 -2.35 -5.66
CA ALA A 368 -12.84 -2.99 -4.84
C ALA A 368 -13.46 -2.02 -3.83
N LEU A 369 -12.64 -1.20 -3.18
CA LEU A 369 -13.12 -0.17 -2.24
C LEU A 369 -13.95 0.90 -2.96
N LYS A 370 -13.52 1.38 -4.11
CA LYS A 370 -14.28 2.32 -4.95
C LYS A 370 -15.62 1.72 -5.39
N GLY A 371 -15.64 0.43 -5.71
CA GLY A 371 -16.87 -0.31 -6.06
C GLY A 371 -17.87 -0.46 -4.93
N MET A 372 -17.46 -0.32 -3.69
CA MET A 372 -18.33 -0.34 -2.50
C MET A 372 -18.97 1.02 -2.20
N LEU A 373 -18.51 2.10 -2.82
CA LEU A 373 -19.06 3.43 -2.62
C LEU A 373 -20.51 3.48 -3.11
N LYS A 374 -21.39 4.10 -2.31
CA LYS A 374 -22.79 4.29 -2.68
C LYS A 374 -22.89 5.24 -3.87
N PRO A 375 -23.80 4.99 -4.83
CA PRO A 375 -24.01 5.89 -5.96
C PRO A 375 -24.36 7.30 -5.46
N ILE A 376 -23.79 8.32 -6.08
CA ILE A 376 -24.20 9.69 -5.91
C ILE A 376 -25.17 10.02 -7.04
N TYR A 377 -26.31 10.57 -6.69
CA TYR A 377 -27.29 11.05 -7.67
C TYR A 377 -27.25 12.55 -7.73
N GLU A 378 -27.32 13.10 -8.94
CA GLU A 378 -27.44 14.53 -9.16
C GLU A 378 -28.75 14.86 -9.88
N GLU A 379 -29.30 16.05 -9.60
CA GLU A 379 -30.45 16.56 -10.29
C GLU A 379 -30.06 17.02 -11.69
N VAL A 380 -30.67 16.46 -12.72
CA VAL A 380 -30.46 16.83 -14.12
C VAL A 380 -31.73 17.42 -14.65
N ALA A 381 -31.67 18.69 -15.09
CA ALA A 381 -32.79 19.35 -15.72
C ALA A 381 -33.22 18.66 -17.02
N LEU A 382 -34.47 18.36 -17.17
CA LEU A 382 -35.04 17.77 -18.39
C LEU A 382 -35.62 18.80 -19.31
N GLY A 383 -36.47 19.70 -18.81
CA GLY A 383 -37.10 20.72 -19.60
C GLY A 383 -38.02 21.61 -18.81
N THR A 384 -38.54 22.63 -19.47
CA THR A 384 -39.48 23.58 -18.89
C THR A 384 -40.72 23.73 -19.76
N ALA A 385 -41.87 23.96 -19.13
CA ALA A 385 -43.11 24.23 -19.79
C ALA A 385 -43.79 25.47 -19.17
N GLU A 386 -44.36 26.32 -20.00
CA GLU A 386 -45.14 27.47 -19.57
C GLU A 386 -46.62 27.13 -19.59
N ILE A 387 -47.34 27.37 -18.51
CA ILE A 387 -48.77 27.20 -18.42
C ILE A 387 -49.47 28.35 -19.16
N ARG A 388 -50.22 28.02 -20.22
CA ARG A 388 -50.99 28.99 -20.99
C ARG A 388 -52.45 29.01 -20.60
N GLN A 389 -53.01 27.86 -20.17
CA GLN A 389 -54.42 27.78 -19.80
C GLN A 389 -54.62 26.71 -18.74
N VAL A 390 -55.46 26.98 -17.79
CA VAL A 390 -55.82 25.98 -16.72
C VAL A 390 -57.19 25.42 -17.03
N PHE A 391 -57.24 24.08 -17.16
CA PHE A 391 -58.54 23.36 -17.34
C PHE A 391 -58.91 22.66 -16.03
N ARG A 392 -60.17 22.66 -15.68
CA ARG A 392 -60.72 21.93 -14.54
C ARG A 392 -61.42 20.66 -15.00
N SER A 393 -60.98 19.53 -14.48
CA SER A 393 -61.57 18.22 -14.74
C SER A 393 -62.09 17.63 -13.45
N GLY A 394 -63.34 17.15 -13.44
CA GLY A 394 -63.88 16.46 -12.28
C GLY A 394 -63.19 15.13 -11.93
N LYS A 395 -62.50 14.54 -12.90
CA LYS A 395 -61.81 13.25 -12.75
C LYS A 395 -60.32 13.38 -12.44
N PHE A 396 -59.64 14.41 -12.96
CA PHE A 396 -58.20 14.56 -12.90
C PHE A 396 -57.72 15.82 -12.16
N GLY A 397 -58.64 16.62 -11.61
CA GLY A 397 -58.32 17.89 -10.98
C GLY A 397 -57.96 18.95 -11.99
N ASN A 398 -57.04 19.84 -11.66
CA ASN A 398 -56.58 20.90 -12.56
C ASN A 398 -55.58 20.39 -13.56
N ILE A 399 -55.78 20.67 -14.84
CA ILE A 399 -54.88 20.32 -15.93
C ILE A 399 -54.20 21.59 -16.45
N ALA A 400 -52.88 21.59 -16.46
CA ALA A 400 -52.10 22.68 -16.99
C ALA A 400 -51.94 22.52 -18.51
N GLY A 401 -52.70 23.30 -19.28
CA GLY A 401 -52.48 23.45 -20.73
C GLY A 401 -51.23 24.28 -20.96
N SER A 402 -50.15 23.62 -21.36
CA SER A 402 -48.81 24.19 -21.38
C SER A 402 -48.15 24.04 -22.73
N ILE A 403 -47.17 24.90 -23.01
CA ILE A 403 -46.25 24.75 -24.12
C ILE A 403 -44.86 24.48 -23.61
N VAL A 404 -44.18 23.47 -24.17
CA VAL A 404 -42.80 23.16 -23.81
C VAL A 404 -41.86 24.22 -24.39
N ARG A 405 -41.14 24.91 -23.49
CA ARG A 405 -40.27 26.03 -23.86
C ARG A 405 -38.82 25.59 -24.08
N ASP A 406 -38.39 24.59 -23.37
CA ASP A 406 -37.02 24.08 -23.41
C ASP A 406 -37.01 22.61 -23.08
N GLY A 407 -36.14 21.84 -23.75
CA GLY A 407 -35.90 20.42 -23.49
C GLY A 407 -37.14 19.53 -23.74
N ILE A 408 -37.39 18.63 -22.83
CA ILE A 408 -38.49 17.68 -22.88
C ILE A 408 -39.28 17.65 -21.58
N ILE A 409 -40.56 17.37 -21.67
CA ILE A 409 -41.42 17.02 -20.53
C ILE A 409 -41.71 15.52 -20.61
N ARG A 410 -41.42 14.80 -19.53
CA ARG A 410 -41.61 13.35 -19.47
C ARG A 410 -42.57 12.98 -18.32
N ARG A 411 -43.48 12.05 -18.59
CA ARG A 411 -44.40 11.52 -17.58
C ARG A 411 -43.62 10.79 -16.52
N GLY A 412 -43.94 11.00 -15.25
CA GLY A 412 -43.28 10.39 -14.08
C GLY A 412 -42.05 11.15 -13.62
N SER A 413 -41.61 12.19 -14.32
CA SER A 413 -40.50 13.04 -13.89
C SER A 413 -40.86 13.85 -12.66
N LYS A 414 -39.86 14.20 -11.86
CA LYS A 414 -40.02 15.21 -10.81
C LYS A 414 -40.22 16.62 -11.45
N ALA A 415 -41.02 17.41 -10.77
CA ALA A 415 -41.32 18.77 -11.25
C ALA A 415 -41.42 19.75 -10.09
N ARG A 416 -41.20 21.02 -10.44
CA ARG A 416 -41.46 22.16 -9.56
C ARG A 416 -42.23 23.23 -10.31
N LEU A 417 -43.07 23.95 -9.59
CA LEU A 417 -43.84 25.08 -10.16
C LEU A 417 -43.17 26.39 -9.75
N VAL A 418 -42.85 27.21 -10.73
CA VAL A 418 -42.22 28.53 -10.54
C VAL A 418 -43.17 29.62 -11.00
N ARG A 419 -43.41 30.60 -10.14
CA ARG A 419 -44.25 31.77 -10.41
C ARG A 419 -43.45 33.05 -10.18
N ASP A 420 -43.32 33.86 -11.20
CA ASP A 420 -42.59 35.14 -11.13
C ASP A 420 -41.15 34.93 -10.55
N GLY A 421 -40.48 33.88 -10.97
CA GLY A 421 -39.15 33.56 -10.52
C GLY A 421 -39.03 32.93 -9.12
N VAL A 422 -40.16 32.67 -8.46
CA VAL A 422 -40.20 32.05 -7.12
C VAL A 422 -40.81 30.68 -7.21
N VAL A 423 -40.16 29.68 -6.57
CA VAL A 423 -40.66 28.30 -6.48
C VAL A 423 -41.87 28.25 -5.54
N VAL A 424 -43.05 28.00 -6.10
CA VAL A 424 -44.32 27.91 -5.37
C VAL A 424 -44.56 26.52 -4.80
N ALA A 425 -44.18 25.48 -5.53
CA ALA A 425 -44.25 24.08 -5.12
C ALA A 425 -42.99 23.36 -5.59
N PRO A 426 -42.14 22.89 -4.65
CA PRO A 426 -40.81 22.35 -4.99
C PRO A 426 -40.80 20.85 -5.29
N ASP A 427 -41.79 20.12 -4.85
CA ASP A 427 -41.79 18.64 -4.94
C ASP A 427 -43.12 18.14 -5.53
N LEU A 428 -43.17 18.18 -6.85
CA LEU A 428 -44.28 17.68 -7.65
C LEU A 428 -43.78 16.56 -8.58
N GLU A 429 -44.75 15.88 -9.21
CA GLU A 429 -44.47 14.84 -10.21
C GLU A 429 -45.42 15.09 -11.42
N ILE A 430 -44.94 14.80 -12.61
CA ILE A 430 -45.77 14.79 -13.82
C ILE A 430 -46.65 13.52 -13.76
N ALA A 431 -47.81 13.61 -13.14
CA ALA A 431 -48.71 12.50 -12.91
C ALA A 431 -49.37 11.98 -14.20
N SER A 432 -49.72 12.91 -15.10
CA SER A 432 -50.17 12.56 -16.44
C SER A 432 -49.69 13.56 -17.46
N LEU A 433 -49.48 13.12 -18.67
CA LEU A 433 -49.04 13.93 -19.80
C LEU A 433 -49.88 13.57 -21.03
N ARG A 434 -50.54 14.56 -21.62
CA ARG A 434 -51.37 14.40 -22.81
C ARG A 434 -51.04 15.39 -23.90
N ARG A 435 -51.11 14.92 -25.11
CA ARG A 435 -51.05 15.77 -26.30
C ARG A 435 -52.33 15.57 -27.08
N GLU A 436 -53.09 16.67 -27.23
CA GLU A 436 -54.45 16.62 -27.77
C GLU A 436 -55.36 15.71 -26.93
N LYS A 437 -55.72 14.51 -27.45
CA LYS A 437 -56.57 13.52 -26.77
C LYS A 437 -55.81 12.29 -26.29
N ASP A 438 -54.57 12.16 -26.68
CA ASP A 438 -53.76 10.98 -26.45
C ASP A 438 -52.83 11.12 -25.26
N ASP A 439 -52.71 10.05 -24.45
CA ASP A 439 -51.73 9.95 -23.39
C ASP A 439 -50.36 9.69 -24.06
N VAL A 440 -49.35 10.49 -23.69
CA VAL A 440 -48.00 10.40 -24.21
C VAL A 440 -46.97 10.22 -23.09
N THR A 441 -45.81 9.69 -23.42
CA THR A 441 -44.72 9.51 -22.46
C THR A 441 -43.80 10.70 -22.36
N GLU A 442 -43.65 11.44 -23.47
CA GLU A 442 -42.84 12.65 -23.53
C GLU A 442 -43.37 13.65 -24.54
N VAL A 443 -43.09 14.93 -24.31
CA VAL A 443 -43.37 16.03 -25.24
C VAL A 443 -42.12 16.88 -25.37
N ARG A 444 -41.76 17.22 -26.63
CA ARG A 444 -40.57 18.00 -26.97
C ARG A 444 -40.87 19.51 -27.03
N GLU A 445 -39.79 20.27 -27.00
CA GLU A 445 -39.82 21.73 -27.18
C GLU A 445 -40.68 22.15 -28.36
N GLY A 446 -41.48 23.22 -28.17
CA GLY A 446 -42.33 23.81 -29.19
C GLY A 446 -43.72 23.20 -29.28
N TYR A 447 -44.01 22.08 -28.63
CA TYR A 447 -45.29 21.42 -28.65
C TYR A 447 -46.15 21.74 -27.43
N GLU A 448 -47.46 21.82 -27.64
CA GLU A 448 -48.46 22.01 -26.59
C GLU A 448 -48.84 20.65 -25.94
N CYS A 449 -49.10 20.68 -24.65
CA CYS A 449 -49.51 19.48 -23.89
C CYS A 449 -50.35 19.86 -22.67
N GLY A 450 -51.11 18.87 -22.20
CA GLY A 450 -51.81 18.91 -20.92
C GLY A 450 -51.04 18.19 -19.85
N ILE A 451 -50.68 18.84 -18.74
CA ILE A 451 -49.91 18.29 -17.64
C ILE A 451 -50.75 18.30 -16.38
N THR A 452 -50.78 17.14 -15.71
CA THR A 452 -51.37 17.00 -14.38
C THR A 452 -50.28 16.88 -13.32
N LEU A 453 -50.22 17.85 -12.41
CA LEU A 453 -49.24 17.91 -11.34
C LEU A 453 -49.76 17.47 -9.98
N GLY A 454 -51.06 17.28 -9.84
CA GLY A 454 -51.71 17.01 -8.54
C GLY A 454 -51.71 18.21 -7.58
N PHE A 455 -51.32 19.38 -8.07
CA PHE A 455 -51.31 20.64 -7.30
C PHE A 455 -52.44 21.56 -7.73
N LYS A 456 -53.18 22.10 -6.75
CA LYS A 456 -54.42 22.85 -7.02
C LYS A 456 -54.20 24.31 -7.40
N ASP A 457 -53.12 24.92 -6.93
CA ASP A 457 -52.80 26.33 -7.12
C ASP A 457 -51.90 26.57 -8.32
N ILE A 458 -52.36 26.18 -9.49
CA ILE A 458 -51.68 26.47 -10.77
C ILE A 458 -52.34 27.68 -11.44
N ALA A 459 -51.58 28.53 -12.09
CA ALA A 459 -52.03 29.73 -12.77
C ALA A 459 -51.38 29.88 -14.14
N GLU A 460 -52.05 30.65 -15.01
CA GLU A 460 -51.51 31.03 -16.30
C GLU A 460 -50.20 31.85 -16.11
N GLY A 461 -49.17 31.55 -16.90
CA GLY A 461 -47.85 32.15 -16.81
C GLY A 461 -46.87 31.44 -15.87
N ASP A 462 -47.33 30.45 -15.11
CA ASP A 462 -46.44 29.62 -14.27
C ASP A 462 -45.53 28.76 -15.16
N ILE A 463 -44.33 28.54 -14.67
CA ILE A 463 -43.34 27.69 -15.33
C ILE A 463 -43.23 26.34 -14.58
N ILE A 464 -43.35 25.26 -15.32
CA ILE A 464 -43.13 23.92 -14.83
C ILE A 464 -41.68 23.51 -15.19
N GLU A 465 -40.81 23.39 -14.21
CA GLU A 465 -39.47 22.88 -14.38
C GLU A 465 -39.46 21.41 -14.05
N THR A 466 -38.95 20.58 -14.97
CA THR A 466 -38.82 19.13 -14.78
C THR A 466 -37.39 18.70 -14.70
N TRP A 467 -37.15 17.70 -13.88
CA TRP A 467 -35.83 17.13 -13.61
C TRP A 467 -35.92 15.66 -13.26
N GLU A 468 -34.78 14.99 -13.37
CA GLU A 468 -34.60 13.60 -12.94
C GLU A 468 -33.31 13.47 -12.15
N MET A 469 -33.27 12.46 -11.29
CA MET A 469 -32.06 12.08 -10.59
C MET A 469 -31.28 11.11 -11.48
N LYS A 470 -30.04 11.46 -11.82
CA LYS A 470 -29.11 10.59 -12.53
C LYS A 470 -27.94 10.22 -11.65
N GLU A 471 -27.51 8.98 -11.80
CA GLU A 471 -26.28 8.51 -11.16
C GLU A 471 -25.08 9.25 -11.74
N LYS A 472 -24.29 9.87 -10.83
CA LYS A 472 -23.04 10.53 -11.16
C LYS A 472 -21.90 9.56 -10.99
N ALA A 473 -20.99 9.46 -11.99
CA ALA A 473 -19.76 8.72 -11.87
C ALA A 473 -18.91 9.32 -10.73
N ARG A 474 -18.38 8.48 -9.87
CA ARG A 474 -17.38 8.86 -8.87
C ARG A 474 -16.01 8.65 -9.47
N ASP A 475 -15.22 9.74 -9.55
CA ASP A 475 -13.82 9.70 -9.99
C ASP A 475 -12.88 9.20 -8.89
#